data_7917eeb06581037ba96451722d6e14ac
#
_entry.id   7917eeb06581037ba96451722d6e14ac
#
_cell.length_a   1.000
_cell.length_b   1.000
_cell.length_c   1.000
_cell.angle_alpha   90.00
_cell.angle_beta   90.00
_cell.angle_gamma   90.00
#
_symmetry.space_group_name_H-M   'P 1'
#
loop_
_entity.id
_entity.type
_entity.pdbx_description
1 polymer ?
#
loop_
_entity_poly.entity_id
_entity_poly.type
_entity_poly.pdbx_seq_one_letter_code
_entity_poly.pdbx_strand_id
1 'polypeptide(L)'
;YLKGKKILIVGSGESGNTESKKVEKFIKKYKPTVISLNINPYIKNKYIDFYLSCFDFRVFFEISEILKKNKPVIMPLNRFKNNLKFNLKKEKIINYGLIVKDKSFKSYSNHCEIDKPLALTYALAFCKIANPKKISFAFIDGYKDDIKENKYLSQIISKFQKQMNSKINFVTKSILN
;
A
#
# COMPACT_ATOMS: atom_id res chain seq x y z
N TYR A 1 7.29 10.03 -9.71
CA TYR A 1 6.01 10.64 -9.28
C TYR A 1 5.91 10.89 -7.77
N LEU A 2 6.60 10.12 -6.90
CA LEU A 2 6.46 10.20 -5.43
C LEU A 2 7.67 10.77 -4.69
N LYS A 3 8.79 11.04 -5.39
CA LYS A 3 10.03 11.56 -4.79
C LYS A 3 9.77 12.88 -4.04
N GLY A 4 10.20 12.94 -2.78
CA GLY A 4 10.08 14.12 -1.93
C GLY A 4 8.65 14.46 -1.47
N LYS A 5 7.62 13.67 -1.84
CA LYS A 5 6.24 13.89 -1.43
C LYS A 5 5.95 13.33 -0.03
N LYS A 6 4.91 13.87 0.62
CA LYS A 6 4.29 13.24 1.78
C LYS A 6 3.34 12.16 1.27
N ILE A 7 3.43 10.96 1.81
CA ILE A 7 2.58 9.83 1.41
C ILE A 7 1.68 9.43 2.58
N LEU A 8 0.42 9.15 2.29
CA LEU A 8 -0.51 8.49 3.19
C LEU A 8 -0.88 7.13 2.59
N ILE A 9 -0.51 6.05 3.26
CA ILE A 9 -0.94 4.69 2.92
C ILE A 9 -2.19 4.39 3.73
N VAL A 10 -3.28 4.04 3.05
CA VAL A 10 -4.55 3.71 3.68
C VAL A 10 -4.89 2.23 3.48
N GLY A 11 -5.10 1.53 4.57
CA GLY A 11 -5.59 0.16 4.60
C GLY A 11 -7.11 0.07 4.68
N SER A 12 -7.62 -1.12 5.01
CA SER A 12 -9.04 -1.39 5.19
C SER A 12 -9.37 -1.90 6.61
N GLY A 13 -8.56 -1.52 7.61
CA GLY A 13 -8.78 -1.90 9.01
C GLY A 13 -10.06 -1.30 9.60
N GLU A 14 -10.60 -1.96 10.63
CA GLU A 14 -11.88 -1.62 11.25
C GLU A 14 -11.93 -0.21 11.86
N SER A 15 -10.76 0.36 12.23
CA SER A 15 -10.68 1.76 12.68
C SER A 15 -11.25 2.75 11.66
N GLY A 16 -11.38 2.34 10.39
CA GLY A 16 -12.03 3.13 9.35
C GLY A 16 -13.50 3.43 9.64
N ASN A 17 -14.21 2.55 10.35
CA ASN A 17 -15.61 2.76 10.73
C ASN A 17 -15.78 4.01 11.61
N THR A 18 -14.85 4.27 12.49
CA THR A 18 -14.94 5.37 13.48
C THR A 18 -14.06 6.57 13.16
N GLU A 19 -12.91 6.35 12.48
CA GLU A 19 -11.91 7.39 12.28
C GLU A 19 -11.84 7.95 10.85
N SER A 20 -12.73 7.55 9.93
CA SER A 20 -12.73 8.01 8.53
C SER A 20 -12.76 9.54 8.40
N LYS A 21 -13.60 10.23 9.17
CA LYS A 21 -13.67 11.70 9.19
C LYS A 21 -12.36 12.36 9.65
N LYS A 22 -11.64 11.74 10.60
CA LYS A 22 -10.32 12.20 11.06
C LYS A 22 -9.30 12.12 9.93
N VAL A 23 -9.30 11.01 9.18
CA VAL A 23 -8.40 10.80 8.04
C VAL A 23 -8.73 11.76 6.89
N GLU A 24 -10.01 11.99 6.58
CA GLU A 24 -10.37 12.99 5.57
C GLU A 24 -9.91 14.42 5.97
N LYS A 25 -10.04 14.80 7.25
CA LYS A 25 -9.50 16.08 7.75
C LYS A 25 -7.97 16.14 7.60
N PHE A 26 -7.27 15.04 7.89
CA PHE A 26 -5.82 14.93 7.71
C PHE A 26 -5.42 15.12 6.24
N ILE A 27 -6.12 14.45 5.30
CA ILE A 27 -5.86 14.58 3.86
C ILE A 27 -6.05 16.04 3.40
N LYS A 28 -7.15 16.69 3.79
CA LYS A 28 -7.43 18.09 3.43
C LYS A 28 -6.37 19.04 3.96
N LYS A 29 -5.92 18.86 5.22
CA LYS A 29 -4.95 19.73 5.88
C LYS A 29 -3.54 19.57 5.32
N TYR A 30 -3.07 18.34 5.13
CA TYR A 30 -1.68 18.06 4.80
C TYR A 30 -1.43 17.75 3.33
N LYS A 31 -2.48 17.51 2.55
CA LYS A 31 -2.46 17.21 1.12
C LYS A 31 -1.40 16.14 0.74
N PRO A 32 -1.36 14.99 1.42
CA PRO A 32 -0.44 13.93 1.05
C PRO A 32 -0.88 13.29 -0.27
N THR A 33 0.04 12.60 -0.95
CA THR A 33 -0.32 11.63 -1.97
C THR A 33 -0.90 10.39 -1.28
N VAL A 34 -2.11 10.00 -1.62
CA VAL A 34 -2.84 8.91 -0.98
C VAL A 34 -2.74 7.63 -1.81
N ILE A 35 -2.18 6.58 -1.22
CA ILE A 35 -2.10 5.22 -1.80
C ILE A 35 -3.06 4.32 -1.03
N SER A 36 -4.08 3.80 -1.71
CA SER A 36 -5.02 2.83 -1.13
C SER A 36 -4.52 1.41 -1.35
N LEU A 37 -4.40 0.65 -0.26
CA LEU A 37 -4.14 -0.79 -0.32
C LEU A 37 -5.44 -1.51 -0.64
N ASN A 38 -5.56 -2.03 -1.88
CA ASN A 38 -6.78 -2.62 -2.42
C ASN A 38 -7.96 -1.61 -2.42
N ILE A 39 -9.19 -2.09 -2.55
CA ILE A 39 -10.39 -1.25 -2.44
C ILE A 39 -10.56 -0.80 -0.99
N ASN A 40 -10.77 0.50 -0.81
CA ASN A 40 -10.99 1.08 0.50
C ASN A 40 -12.45 1.53 0.64
N PRO A 41 -13.21 1.03 1.63
CA PRO A 41 -14.61 1.41 1.83
C PRO A 41 -14.76 2.74 2.61
N TYR A 42 -13.70 3.22 3.28
CA TYR A 42 -13.79 4.33 4.22
C TYR A 42 -13.39 5.69 3.64
N ILE A 43 -12.59 5.69 2.56
CA ILE A 43 -12.09 6.91 1.92
C ILE A 43 -12.72 7.09 0.54
N LYS A 44 -13.31 8.25 0.31
CA LYS A 44 -13.92 8.59 -0.99
C LYS A 44 -12.88 8.57 -2.09
N ASN A 45 -13.21 7.99 -3.25
CA ASN A 45 -12.31 7.85 -4.41
C ASN A 45 -11.62 9.16 -4.83
N LYS A 46 -12.29 10.32 -4.65
CA LYS A 46 -11.70 11.64 -4.96
C LYS A 46 -10.45 11.98 -4.17
N TYR A 47 -10.23 11.35 -3.01
CA TYR A 47 -9.05 11.55 -2.16
C TYR A 47 -7.94 10.53 -2.42
N ILE A 48 -8.20 9.50 -3.22
CA ILE A 48 -7.22 8.47 -3.56
C ILE A 48 -6.50 8.87 -4.84
N ASP A 49 -5.17 8.87 -4.79
CA ASP A 49 -4.33 9.15 -5.97
C ASP A 49 -3.91 7.86 -6.68
N PHE A 50 -3.64 6.80 -5.92
CA PHE A 50 -3.22 5.50 -6.43
C PHE A 50 -3.90 4.37 -5.68
N TYR A 51 -4.25 3.32 -6.40
CA TYR A 51 -4.52 2.02 -5.82
C TYR A 51 -3.27 1.16 -5.88
N LEU A 52 -3.11 0.26 -4.92
CA LEU A 52 -2.01 -0.70 -4.90
C LEU A 52 -2.55 -2.07 -4.53
N SER A 53 -2.26 -3.08 -5.34
CA SER A 53 -2.64 -4.46 -5.08
C SER A 53 -1.56 -5.41 -5.59
N CYS A 54 -1.23 -6.44 -4.81
CA CYS A 54 -0.16 -7.38 -5.18
C CYS A 54 -0.52 -8.85 -4.89
N PHE A 55 -1.53 -9.11 -4.09
CA PHE A 55 -1.92 -10.46 -3.73
C PHE A 55 -2.87 -11.04 -4.78
N ASP A 56 -2.52 -12.19 -5.34
CA ASP A 56 -3.15 -12.77 -6.52
C ASP A 56 -4.68 -12.84 -6.39
N PHE A 57 -5.18 -13.36 -5.28
CA PHE A 57 -6.61 -13.49 -5.01
C PHE A 57 -7.33 -12.13 -5.01
N ARG A 58 -6.76 -11.13 -4.33
CA ARG A 58 -7.31 -9.77 -4.31
C ARG A 58 -7.34 -9.14 -5.68
N VAL A 59 -6.27 -9.31 -6.45
CA VAL A 59 -6.21 -8.79 -7.82
C VAL A 59 -7.31 -9.40 -8.67
N PHE A 60 -7.51 -10.73 -8.63
CA PHE A 60 -8.56 -11.37 -9.41
C PHE A 60 -9.95 -10.83 -9.11
N PHE A 61 -10.28 -10.67 -7.83
CA PHE A 61 -11.63 -10.23 -7.44
C PHE A 61 -11.84 -8.73 -7.53
N GLU A 62 -10.82 -7.90 -7.32
CA GLU A 62 -10.98 -6.47 -7.16
C GLU A 62 -10.50 -5.64 -8.36
N ILE A 63 -9.69 -6.20 -9.27
CA ILE A 63 -9.05 -5.40 -10.32
C ILE A 63 -10.06 -4.69 -11.24
N SER A 64 -11.16 -5.36 -11.62
CA SER A 64 -12.19 -4.75 -12.46
C SER A 64 -12.83 -3.54 -11.78
N GLU A 65 -13.10 -3.63 -10.49
CA GLU A 65 -13.64 -2.55 -9.68
C GLU A 65 -12.62 -1.41 -9.51
N ILE A 66 -11.35 -1.74 -9.26
CA ILE A 66 -10.28 -0.75 -9.14
C ILE A 66 -10.12 0.04 -10.45
N LEU A 67 -10.15 -0.63 -11.60
CA LEU A 67 -10.03 0.01 -12.90
C LEU A 67 -11.20 0.96 -13.22
N LYS A 68 -12.42 0.64 -12.76
CA LYS A 68 -13.58 1.53 -12.84
C LYS A 68 -13.41 2.81 -12.02
N LYS A 69 -12.59 2.82 -10.99
CA LYS A 69 -12.31 4.04 -10.19
C LYS A 69 -11.51 5.10 -10.95
N ASN A 70 -11.00 4.78 -12.14
CA ASN A 70 -10.29 5.70 -13.03
C ASN A 70 -9.04 6.34 -12.40
N LYS A 71 -8.31 5.58 -11.59
CA LYS A 71 -7.06 5.98 -10.93
C LYS A 71 -5.92 5.04 -11.33
N PRO A 72 -4.65 5.51 -11.32
CA PRO A 72 -3.50 4.63 -11.53
C PRO A 72 -3.43 3.51 -10.49
N VAL A 73 -3.01 2.33 -10.94
CA VAL A 73 -2.85 1.13 -10.11
C VAL A 73 -1.41 0.67 -10.10
N ILE A 74 -0.83 0.54 -8.92
CA ILE A 74 0.49 -0.05 -8.72
C ILE A 74 0.30 -1.55 -8.51
N MET A 75 0.86 -2.38 -9.39
CA MET A 75 0.72 -3.83 -9.29
C MET A 75 1.87 -4.58 -9.99
N PRO A 76 2.19 -5.81 -9.55
CA PRO A 76 3.28 -6.61 -10.12
C PRO A 76 2.79 -7.43 -11.31
N LEU A 77 2.81 -6.88 -12.52
CA LEU A 77 2.34 -7.59 -13.73
C LEU A 77 3.06 -8.92 -13.98
N ASN A 78 4.30 -9.08 -13.52
CA ASN A 78 5.05 -10.32 -13.67
C ASN A 78 4.37 -11.53 -13.00
N ARG A 79 3.51 -11.30 -11.98
CA ARG A 79 2.76 -12.36 -11.32
C ARG A 79 1.47 -12.74 -12.03
N PHE A 80 0.98 -11.89 -12.95
CA PHE A 80 -0.36 -12.03 -13.54
C PHE A 80 -0.36 -12.27 -15.05
N LYS A 81 0.82 -12.34 -15.70
CA LYS A 81 0.97 -12.39 -17.17
C LYS A 81 0.08 -13.42 -17.86
N ASN A 82 -0.14 -14.58 -17.25
CA ASN A 82 -0.89 -15.68 -17.87
C ASN A 82 -2.37 -15.72 -17.47
N ASN A 83 -2.79 -14.94 -16.50
CA ASN A 83 -4.10 -15.08 -15.85
C ASN A 83 -5.02 -13.87 -16.05
N LEU A 84 -4.51 -12.73 -16.52
CA LEU A 84 -5.33 -11.55 -16.73
C LEU A 84 -5.82 -11.50 -18.18
N LYS A 85 -7.03 -11.99 -18.43
CA LYS A 85 -7.79 -11.76 -19.67
C LYS A 85 -8.36 -10.33 -19.75
N PHE A 86 -7.85 -9.39 -18.97
CA PHE A 86 -8.34 -8.03 -18.95
C PHE A 86 -7.64 -7.20 -20.03
N ASN A 87 -8.44 -6.46 -20.78
CA ASN A 87 -7.92 -5.40 -21.65
C ASN A 87 -7.46 -4.23 -20.77
N LEU A 88 -6.29 -4.44 -20.11
CA LEU A 88 -5.70 -3.46 -19.22
C LEU A 88 -5.24 -2.29 -20.08
N LYS A 89 -5.89 -1.14 -19.96
CA LYS A 89 -5.35 0.11 -20.48
C LYS A 89 -4.00 0.34 -19.79
N LYS A 90 -2.90 0.04 -20.48
CA LYS A 90 -1.52 0.07 -19.97
C LYS A 90 -1.17 1.41 -19.32
N GLU A 91 -1.80 2.48 -19.74
CA GLU A 91 -1.61 3.85 -19.26
C GLU A 91 -1.96 4.06 -17.78
N LYS A 92 -2.80 3.19 -17.20
CA LYS A 92 -3.23 3.29 -15.81
C LYS A 92 -2.50 2.33 -14.87
N ILE A 93 -1.61 1.50 -15.38
CA ILE A 93 -0.90 0.51 -14.59
C ILE A 93 0.55 0.93 -14.42
N ILE A 94 0.95 1.08 -13.17
CA ILE A 94 2.34 1.23 -12.77
C ILE A 94 2.83 -0.17 -12.43
N ASN A 95 3.57 -0.77 -13.38
CA ASN A 95 4.17 -2.08 -13.18
C ASN A 95 5.38 -1.97 -12.27
N TYR A 96 5.26 -2.52 -11.07
CA TYR A 96 6.37 -2.70 -10.15
C TYR A 96 6.44 -4.19 -9.78
N GLY A 97 7.44 -4.88 -10.29
CA GLY A 97 7.55 -6.33 -10.18
C GLY A 97 7.66 -6.82 -8.73
N LEU A 98 7.22 -8.04 -8.48
CA LEU A 98 7.28 -8.69 -7.18
C LEU A 98 7.86 -10.10 -7.30
N ILE A 99 8.91 -10.37 -6.54
CA ILE A 99 9.51 -11.68 -6.33
C ILE A 99 9.32 -12.05 -4.87
N VAL A 100 8.68 -13.20 -4.61
CA VAL A 100 8.57 -13.75 -3.25
C VAL A 100 9.85 -14.51 -2.95
N LYS A 101 10.53 -14.09 -1.88
CA LYS A 101 11.82 -14.67 -1.48
C LYS A 101 11.95 -14.64 0.04
N ASP A 102 12.20 -15.82 0.63
CA ASP A 102 12.31 -16.01 2.07
C ASP A 102 13.22 -14.96 2.73
N LYS A 103 12.76 -14.43 3.87
CA LYS A 103 13.46 -13.44 4.69
C LYS A 103 13.93 -12.17 3.95
N SER A 104 13.41 -11.91 2.75
CA SER A 104 13.82 -10.75 1.95
C SER A 104 12.89 -9.54 2.18
N PHE A 105 13.50 -8.35 2.21
CA PHE A 105 12.83 -7.06 2.06
C PHE A 105 13.81 -6.14 1.34
N LYS A 106 13.88 -6.27 0.01
CA LYS A 106 14.74 -5.49 -0.87
C LYS A 106 13.92 -4.80 -1.94
N SER A 107 14.37 -3.63 -2.35
CA SER A 107 13.70 -2.81 -3.37
C SER A 107 14.70 -2.46 -4.47
N TYR A 108 14.29 -2.64 -5.71
CA TYR A 108 15.03 -2.31 -6.91
C TYR A 108 14.21 -1.33 -7.75
N SER A 109 14.79 -0.72 -8.75
CA SER A 109 14.14 0.31 -9.57
C SER A 109 12.82 -0.13 -10.21
N ASN A 110 12.68 -1.41 -10.58
CA ASN A 110 11.56 -1.96 -11.32
C ASN A 110 10.82 -3.12 -10.61
N HIS A 111 11.35 -3.60 -9.48
CA HIS A 111 10.75 -4.71 -8.71
C HIS A 111 11.17 -4.69 -7.25
N CYS A 112 10.55 -5.56 -6.45
CA CYS A 112 11.02 -5.87 -5.09
C CYS A 112 11.12 -7.38 -4.86
N GLU A 113 11.96 -7.73 -3.87
CA GLU A 113 11.99 -9.05 -3.24
C GLU A 113 11.43 -8.91 -1.83
N ILE A 114 10.34 -9.60 -1.54
CA ILE A 114 9.72 -9.62 -0.21
C ILE A 114 9.34 -11.05 0.18
N ASP A 115 9.36 -11.30 1.47
CA ASP A 115 9.07 -12.63 2.04
C ASP A 115 7.61 -13.02 1.83
N LYS A 116 6.69 -12.13 2.18
CA LYS A 116 5.26 -12.33 2.04
C LYS A 116 4.63 -11.27 1.13
N PRO A 117 3.78 -11.66 0.16
CA PRO A 117 3.16 -10.73 -0.78
C PRO A 117 1.98 -9.96 -0.15
N LEU A 118 2.24 -9.33 1.00
CA LEU A 118 1.27 -8.48 1.67
C LEU A 118 1.27 -7.08 1.05
N ALA A 119 0.09 -6.49 0.88
CA ALA A 119 -0.07 -5.19 0.26
C ALA A 119 0.74 -4.10 0.98
N LEU A 120 0.79 -4.11 2.32
CA LEU A 120 1.59 -3.15 3.09
C LEU A 120 3.09 -3.34 2.84
N THR A 121 3.60 -4.56 2.86
CA THR A 121 5.01 -4.85 2.61
C THR A 121 5.43 -4.41 1.20
N TYR A 122 4.59 -4.70 0.22
CA TYR A 122 4.80 -4.29 -1.17
C TYR A 122 4.75 -2.76 -1.34
N ALA A 123 3.81 -2.07 -0.66
CA ALA A 123 3.72 -0.62 -0.67
C ALA A 123 4.96 0.04 -0.06
N LEU A 124 5.48 -0.49 1.06
CA LEU A 124 6.70 0.00 1.67
C LEU A 124 7.92 -0.20 0.76
N ALA A 125 8.03 -1.37 0.10
CA ALA A 125 9.09 -1.63 -0.86
C ALA A 125 9.05 -0.65 -2.05
N PHE A 126 7.86 -0.34 -2.57
CA PHE A 126 7.66 0.68 -3.60
C PHE A 126 8.02 2.09 -3.11
N CYS A 127 7.56 2.46 -1.91
CA CYS A 127 7.87 3.76 -1.30
C CYS A 127 9.37 3.95 -1.06
N LYS A 128 10.12 2.89 -0.77
CA LYS A 128 11.56 2.97 -0.56
C LYS A 128 12.30 3.53 -1.78
N ILE A 129 11.89 3.13 -2.99
CA ILE A 129 12.48 3.66 -4.23
C ILE A 129 12.03 5.08 -4.49
N ALA A 130 10.76 5.35 -4.19
CA ALA A 130 10.19 6.67 -4.37
C ALA A 130 10.81 7.74 -3.48
N ASN A 131 11.54 7.35 -2.42
CA ASN A 131 12.21 8.23 -1.45
C ASN A 131 11.32 9.41 -1.01
N PRO A 132 10.17 9.14 -0.36
CA PRO A 132 9.23 10.17 0.07
C PRO A 132 9.80 10.98 1.23
N LYS A 133 9.35 12.23 1.38
CA LYS A 133 9.71 13.09 2.51
C LYS A 133 9.15 12.59 3.84
N LYS A 134 7.96 11.99 3.82
CA LYS A 134 7.26 11.48 5.01
C LYS A 134 6.23 10.43 4.61
N ILE A 135 6.09 9.39 5.43
CA ILE A 135 5.02 8.39 5.29
C ILE A 135 4.11 8.45 6.51
N SER A 136 2.82 8.35 6.27
CA SER A 136 1.79 8.18 7.29
C SER A 136 0.90 6.98 6.95
N PHE A 137 0.36 6.33 7.98
CA PHE A 137 -0.57 5.22 7.86
C PHE A 137 -1.94 5.61 8.42
N ALA A 138 -3.00 5.13 7.77
CA ALA A 138 -4.36 5.16 8.29
C ALA A 138 -5.04 3.82 8.00
N PHE A 139 -5.83 3.32 8.95
CA PHE A 139 -6.55 2.04 8.86
C PHE A 139 -5.62 0.85 8.62
N ILE A 140 -4.39 0.93 9.10
CA ILE A 140 -3.41 -0.16 9.17
C ILE A 140 -3.42 -0.66 10.62
N ASP A 141 -4.49 -1.35 11.00
CA ASP A 141 -4.77 -1.67 12.40
C ASP A 141 -3.94 -2.86 12.91
N GLY A 142 -3.50 -3.73 12.01
CA GLY A 142 -3.00 -5.06 12.31
C GLY A 142 -4.12 -6.11 12.25
N TYR A 143 -3.81 -7.33 12.61
CA TYR A 143 -4.72 -8.49 12.62
C TYR A 143 -5.07 -8.84 14.06
N LYS A 144 -6.36 -8.87 14.40
CA LYS A 144 -6.85 -9.10 15.77
C LYS A 144 -6.30 -10.38 16.39
N ASP A 145 -6.32 -11.46 15.62
CA ASP A 145 -6.06 -12.82 16.10
C ASP A 145 -4.79 -13.46 15.51
N ASP A 146 -4.00 -12.69 14.73
CA ASP A 146 -2.75 -13.18 14.14
C ASP A 146 -1.52 -12.45 14.68
N ILE A 147 -1.06 -12.93 15.84
CA ILE A 147 0.14 -12.39 16.51
C ILE A 147 1.39 -12.56 15.64
N LYS A 148 1.50 -13.67 14.89
CA LYS A 148 2.68 -13.93 14.03
C LYS A 148 2.75 -12.93 12.90
N GLU A 149 1.60 -12.65 12.24
CA GLU A 149 1.54 -11.71 11.15
C GLU A 149 1.80 -10.27 11.63
N ASN A 150 1.26 -9.89 12.80
CA ASN A 150 1.53 -8.59 13.41
C ASN A 150 3.01 -8.41 13.76
N LYS A 151 3.66 -9.44 14.32
CA LYS A 151 5.09 -9.43 14.58
C LYS A 151 5.90 -9.24 13.30
N TYR A 152 5.53 -9.96 12.24
CA TYR A 152 6.16 -9.82 10.93
C TYR A 152 6.00 -8.39 10.38
N LEU A 153 4.79 -7.83 10.37
CA LEU A 153 4.55 -6.47 9.89
C LEU A 153 5.30 -5.42 10.70
N SER A 154 5.33 -5.54 12.02
CA SER A 154 6.09 -4.63 12.90
C SER A 154 7.60 -4.69 12.60
N GLN A 155 8.15 -5.88 12.33
CA GLN A 155 9.54 -6.03 11.92
C GLN A 155 9.83 -5.36 10.56
N ILE A 156 8.94 -5.52 9.58
CA ILE A 156 9.06 -4.87 8.26
C ILE A 156 8.99 -3.35 8.39
N ILE A 157 8.05 -2.83 9.17
CA ILE A 157 7.91 -1.39 9.45
C ILE A 157 9.19 -0.86 10.09
N SER A 158 9.72 -1.52 11.12
CA SER A 158 10.97 -1.14 11.79
C SER A 158 12.17 -1.16 10.83
N LYS A 159 12.28 -2.23 10.01
CA LYS A 159 13.34 -2.35 9.00
C LYS A 159 13.27 -1.23 7.97
N PHE A 160 12.06 -0.91 7.50
CA PHE A 160 11.83 0.20 6.58
C PHE A 160 12.22 1.54 7.21
N GLN A 161 11.77 1.84 8.44
CA GLN A 161 12.08 3.09 9.14
C GLN A 161 13.61 3.28 9.33
N LYS A 162 14.32 2.21 9.69
CA LYS A 162 15.80 2.24 9.79
C LYS A 162 16.45 2.54 8.44
N GLN A 163 16.01 1.87 7.37
CA GLN A 163 16.59 2.04 6.02
C GLN A 163 16.31 3.42 5.42
N MET A 164 15.17 4.03 5.77
CA MET A 164 14.77 5.35 5.29
C MET A 164 15.17 6.49 6.22
N ASN A 165 15.73 6.18 7.39
CA ASN A 165 15.98 7.14 8.47
C ASN A 165 14.77 8.05 8.73
N SER A 166 13.58 7.45 8.75
CA SER A 166 12.31 8.18 8.85
C SER A 166 11.30 7.41 9.68
N LYS A 167 10.62 8.11 10.59
CA LYS A 167 9.52 7.54 11.38
C LYS A 167 8.22 7.58 10.58
N ILE A 168 7.46 6.50 10.65
CA ILE A 168 6.10 6.44 10.13
C ILE A 168 5.14 7.03 11.15
N ASN A 169 4.21 7.87 10.70
CA ASN A 169 3.19 8.48 11.53
C ASN A 169 1.88 7.71 11.39
N PHE A 170 1.33 7.20 12.48
CA PHE A 170 0.01 6.56 12.48
C PHE A 170 -1.08 7.62 12.73
N VAL A 171 -1.97 7.81 11.75
CA VAL A 171 -3.09 8.76 11.80
C VAL A 171 -4.26 8.17 12.59
N THR A 172 -4.44 6.84 12.50
CA THR A 172 -5.46 6.09 13.23
C THR A 172 -4.82 5.13 14.23
N LYS A 173 -5.63 4.55 15.12
CA LYS A 173 -5.15 3.53 16.06
C LYS A 173 -4.59 2.33 15.30
N SER A 174 -3.56 1.69 15.85
CA SER A 174 -2.93 0.49 15.30
C SER A 174 -2.22 -0.27 16.41
N ILE A 175 -2.26 -1.58 16.36
CA ILE A 175 -1.46 -2.44 17.24
C ILE A 175 -0.02 -2.64 16.73
N LEU A 176 0.28 -2.12 15.54
CA LEU A 176 1.61 -2.17 14.93
C LEU A 176 2.49 -0.95 15.27
N ASN A 177 1.94 0.00 16.03
CA ASN A 177 2.62 1.25 16.42
C ASN A 177 3.55 1.00 17.61
#